data_119f5a506f0bed7100350195e1d22e39
#
_entry.id   119f5a506f0bed7100350195e1d22e39
#
_cell.length_a   1.000
_cell.length_b   1.000
_cell.length_c   1.000
_cell.angle_alpha   90.00
_cell.angle_beta   90.00
_cell.angle_gamma   90.00
#
_symmetry.space_group_name_H-M   'P 1'
#
loop_
_entity.id
_entity.type
_entity.pdbx_description
1 polymer ?
#
loop_
_entity_poly.entity_id
_entity_poly.type
_entity_poly.pdbx_seq_one_letter_code
_entity_poly.pdbx_strand_id
1 'polypeptide(L)'
;MVLSILSCWLAFSKNYQDLRQITYTYLDNLYQEYKIQRIDGLPPKQVTPPPEVYERIKRENKIIVDAREIESDLTFFTKKFINPLDKAIVTGVYGSQRVLNGKPKWPHYGIDFAAKEGTKINAMLDGKATMVETDLFYTGGTLIFDHGHGISTLYMH
;
A
#
# COMPACT_ATOMS: atom_id res chain seq x y z
N MET A 1 -3.23 -5.65 9.40
CA MET A 1 -3.18 -7.12 9.37
C MET A 1 -1.89 -7.56 8.70
N VAL A 2 -0.76 -7.33 9.38
CA VAL A 2 0.61 -7.65 8.90
C VAL A 2 1.06 -9.03 9.37
N LEU A 3 0.24 -9.70 10.17
CA LEU A 3 0.57 -10.99 10.80
C LEU A 3 0.56 -12.22 9.85
N SER A 4 -0.07 -12.15 8.69
CA SER A 4 -0.19 -13.33 7.81
C SER A 4 1.09 -13.63 7.01
N ILE A 5 1.93 -12.64 6.74
CA ILE A 5 3.19 -12.86 5.99
C ILE A 5 4.24 -13.52 6.87
N LEU A 6 4.29 -13.20 8.17
CA LEU A 6 5.24 -13.82 9.11
C LEU A 6 4.90 -15.28 9.43
N SER A 7 3.62 -15.64 9.50
CA SER A 7 3.21 -17.02 9.80
C SER A 7 3.56 -18.01 8.68
N CYS A 8 3.55 -17.57 7.44
CA CYS A 8 3.91 -18.42 6.30
C CYS A 8 5.42 -18.73 6.26
N TRP A 9 6.28 -17.78 6.62
CA TRP A 9 7.74 -17.98 6.69
C TRP A 9 8.19 -18.90 7.83
N LEU A 10 7.53 -18.82 8.99
CA LEU A 10 7.85 -19.69 10.14
C LEU A 10 7.61 -21.17 9.87
N ALA A 11 6.71 -21.52 8.96
CA ALA A 11 6.40 -22.91 8.61
C ALA A 11 7.50 -23.60 7.76
N PHE A 12 8.38 -22.85 7.09
CA PHE A 12 9.39 -23.38 6.17
C PHE A 12 10.83 -23.32 6.67
N SER A 13 11.13 -22.59 7.76
CA SER A 13 12.50 -22.48 8.28
C SER A 13 12.83 -23.66 9.20
N LYS A 14 13.71 -24.55 8.72
CA LYS A 14 14.29 -25.64 9.54
C LYS A 14 15.59 -25.28 10.22
N ASN A 15 16.09 -24.05 10.03
CA ASN A 15 17.39 -23.60 10.51
C ASN A 15 17.23 -22.59 11.65
N TYR A 16 17.92 -22.83 12.78
CA TYR A 16 17.91 -21.95 13.95
C TYR A 16 18.39 -20.53 13.67
N GLN A 17 19.34 -20.36 12.74
CA GLN A 17 19.85 -19.06 12.31
C GLN A 17 18.74 -18.22 11.64
N ASP A 18 17.94 -18.84 10.79
CA ASP A 18 16.83 -18.18 10.10
C ASP A 18 15.73 -17.75 11.06
N LEU A 19 15.44 -18.59 12.07
CA LEU A 19 14.49 -18.26 13.14
C LEU A 19 14.95 -17.04 13.96
N ARG A 20 16.24 -16.96 14.29
CA ARG A 20 16.79 -15.78 14.98
C ARG A 20 16.64 -14.53 14.14
N GLN A 21 16.99 -14.58 12.86
CA GLN A 21 16.88 -13.43 11.96
C GLN A 21 15.43 -12.97 11.84
N ILE A 22 14.48 -13.89 11.67
CA ILE A 22 13.04 -13.59 11.63
C ILE A 22 12.60 -12.93 12.93
N THR A 23 13.04 -13.46 14.09
CA THR A 23 12.68 -12.91 15.40
C THR A 23 13.23 -11.50 15.59
N TYR A 24 14.48 -11.25 15.22
CA TYR A 24 15.06 -9.90 15.28
C TYR A 24 14.32 -8.93 14.37
N THR A 25 14.06 -9.31 13.12
CA THR A 25 13.30 -8.47 12.19
C THR A 25 11.88 -8.17 12.72
N TYR A 26 11.25 -9.14 13.38
CA TYR A 26 9.95 -8.93 13.99
C TYR A 26 10.02 -7.96 15.17
N LEU A 27 11.01 -8.11 16.07
CA LEU A 27 11.21 -7.22 17.20
C LEU A 27 11.56 -5.79 16.74
N ASP A 28 12.43 -5.64 15.76
CA ASP A 28 12.78 -4.33 15.18
C ASP A 28 11.53 -3.63 14.60
N ASN A 29 10.63 -4.36 13.96
CA ASN A 29 9.37 -3.81 13.47
C ASN A 29 8.41 -3.41 14.60
N LEU A 30 8.42 -4.10 15.75
CA LEU A 30 7.59 -3.75 16.91
C LEU A 30 8.05 -2.46 17.60
N TYR A 31 9.34 -2.16 17.54
CA TYR A 31 9.94 -0.99 18.19
C TYR A 31 10.25 0.15 17.24
N GLN A 32 9.76 0.10 16.00
CA GLN A 32 9.98 1.16 15.03
C GLN A 32 9.24 2.44 15.41
N GLU A 33 9.97 3.52 15.64
CA GLU A 33 9.39 4.86 15.79
C GLU A 33 9.03 5.41 14.41
N TYR A 34 7.73 5.65 14.20
CA TYR A 34 7.23 6.21 12.97
C TYR A 34 7.19 7.73 13.03
N LYS A 35 7.64 8.39 11.95
CA LYS A 35 7.58 9.84 11.85
C LYS A 35 6.14 10.33 11.78
N ILE A 36 5.88 11.47 12.42
CA ILE A 36 4.60 12.18 12.27
C ILE A 36 4.71 13.12 11.07
N GLN A 37 3.90 12.86 10.04
CA GLN A 37 3.78 13.71 8.86
C GLN A 37 2.57 14.64 9.02
N ARG A 38 2.86 15.95 9.17
CA ARG A 38 1.81 16.99 9.26
C ARG A 38 1.64 17.64 7.90
N ILE A 39 0.40 17.67 7.41
CA ILE A 39 0.03 18.27 6.13
C ILE A 39 -1.13 19.22 6.40
N ASP A 40 -0.89 20.51 6.22
CA ASP A 40 -1.88 21.56 6.43
C ASP A 40 -2.25 22.25 5.10
N GLY A 41 -3.36 22.99 5.09
CA GLY A 41 -3.85 23.68 3.90
C GLY A 41 -4.63 22.81 2.92
N LEU A 42 -4.98 21.57 3.30
CA LEU A 42 -5.82 20.71 2.47
C LEU A 42 -7.27 21.21 2.44
N PRO A 43 -7.98 21.06 1.31
CA PRO A 43 -9.40 21.34 1.24
C PRO A 43 -10.18 20.57 2.32
N PRO A 44 -11.07 21.22 3.10
CA PRO A 44 -11.79 20.57 4.21
C PRO A 44 -12.51 19.28 3.81
N LYS A 45 -13.06 19.21 2.60
CA LYS A 45 -13.75 18.04 2.05
C LYS A 45 -12.86 16.80 1.86
N GLN A 46 -11.55 16.99 1.68
CA GLN A 46 -10.59 15.89 1.58
C GLN A 46 -10.22 15.33 2.96
N VAL A 47 -10.26 16.19 3.99
CA VAL A 47 -9.95 15.79 5.37
C VAL A 47 -11.18 15.20 6.06
N THR A 48 -12.36 15.77 5.80
CA THR A 48 -13.65 15.30 6.33
C THR A 48 -14.67 15.38 5.19
N PRO A 49 -14.95 14.25 4.51
CA PRO A 49 -15.88 14.25 3.40
C PRO A 49 -17.28 14.68 3.85
N PRO A 50 -18.03 15.39 3.02
CA PRO A 50 -19.43 15.68 3.31
C PRO A 50 -20.30 14.42 3.19
N PRO A 51 -21.44 14.36 3.88
CA PRO A 51 -22.30 13.17 3.92
C PRO A 51 -22.74 12.66 2.54
N GLU A 52 -22.89 13.56 1.58
CA GLU A 52 -23.36 13.26 0.20
C GLU A 52 -22.44 12.28 -0.55
N VAL A 53 -21.15 12.21 -0.17
CA VAL A 53 -20.19 11.32 -0.82
C VAL A 53 -19.97 10.00 -0.09
N TYR A 54 -20.59 9.78 1.06
CA TYR A 54 -20.35 8.56 1.86
C TYR A 54 -20.73 7.28 1.14
N GLU A 55 -21.84 7.26 0.43
CA GLU A 55 -22.26 6.08 -0.34
C GLU A 55 -21.32 5.82 -1.54
N ARG A 56 -20.79 6.88 -2.16
CA ARG A 56 -19.74 6.77 -3.19
C ARG A 56 -18.49 6.13 -2.59
N ILE A 57 -17.98 6.68 -1.49
CA ILE A 57 -16.77 6.19 -0.80
C ILE A 57 -16.94 4.73 -0.38
N LYS A 58 -18.09 4.36 0.18
CA LYS A 58 -18.39 2.99 0.61
C LYS A 58 -18.36 2.01 -0.56
N ARG A 59 -18.96 2.36 -1.69
CA ARG A 59 -18.96 1.55 -2.91
C ARG A 59 -17.55 1.40 -3.46
N GLU A 60 -16.79 2.49 -3.54
CA GLU A 60 -15.42 2.50 -4.05
C GLU A 60 -14.47 1.67 -3.17
N ASN A 61 -14.58 1.80 -1.85
CA ASN A 61 -13.83 0.97 -0.92
C ASN A 61 -14.13 -0.53 -1.11
N LYS A 62 -15.41 -0.88 -1.37
CA LYS A 62 -15.77 -2.26 -1.65
C LYS A 62 -15.11 -2.79 -2.91
N ILE A 63 -15.09 -2.02 -3.99
CA ILE A 63 -14.43 -2.40 -5.25
C ILE A 63 -12.93 -2.67 -5.01
N ILE A 64 -12.26 -1.82 -4.24
CA ILE A 64 -10.84 -1.99 -3.89
C ILE A 64 -10.63 -3.28 -3.07
N VAL A 65 -11.48 -3.53 -2.08
CA VAL A 65 -11.42 -4.74 -1.25
C VAL A 65 -11.61 -5.98 -2.12
N ASP A 66 -12.68 -6.02 -2.92
CA ASP A 66 -13.01 -7.15 -3.78
C ASP A 66 -11.85 -7.47 -4.75
N ALA A 67 -11.22 -6.42 -5.34
CA ALA A 67 -10.09 -6.59 -6.24
C ALA A 67 -8.81 -7.11 -5.55
N ARG A 68 -8.65 -6.87 -4.25
CA ARG A 68 -7.50 -7.33 -3.44
C ARG A 68 -7.72 -8.70 -2.79
N GLU A 69 -8.96 -9.14 -2.67
CA GLU A 69 -9.31 -10.47 -2.15
C GLU A 69 -9.20 -11.58 -3.19
N ILE A 70 -8.89 -11.21 -4.45
CA ILE A 70 -8.67 -12.21 -5.50
C ILE A 70 -7.42 -13.02 -5.16
N GLU A 71 -7.59 -14.32 -5.03
CA GLU A 71 -6.51 -15.28 -4.92
C GLU A 71 -6.36 -16.02 -6.26
N SER A 72 -5.16 -16.09 -6.78
CA SER A 72 -4.84 -16.81 -8.00
C SER A 72 -3.59 -17.68 -7.81
N ASP A 73 -3.43 -18.69 -8.65
CA ASP A 73 -2.25 -19.58 -8.66
C ASP A 73 -1.05 -18.98 -9.42
N LEU A 74 -1.10 -17.68 -9.74
CA LEU A 74 0.04 -16.97 -10.34
C LEU A 74 1.23 -16.97 -9.39
N THR A 75 2.44 -17.00 -9.95
CA THR A 75 3.69 -17.07 -9.17
C THR A 75 4.62 -15.90 -9.45
N PHE A 76 4.09 -14.77 -9.95
CA PHE A 76 4.90 -13.60 -10.30
C PHE A 76 5.62 -13.00 -9.10
N PHE A 77 5.04 -13.13 -7.89
CA PHE A 77 5.63 -12.66 -6.64
C PHE A 77 7.00 -13.32 -6.31
N THR A 78 7.34 -14.42 -6.95
CA THR A 78 8.66 -15.06 -6.76
C THR A 78 9.80 -14.31 -7.45
N LYS A 79 9.47 -13.38 -8.35
CA LYS A 79 10.45 -12.52 -9.04
C LYS A 79 10.83 -11.31 -8.18
N LYS A 80 11.93 -10.66 -8.55
CA LYS A 80 12.38 -9.46 -7.88
C LYS A 80 11.48 -8.27 -8.23
N PHE A 81 11.02 -7.55 -7.21
CA PHE A 81 10.33 -6.27 -7.38
C PHE A 81 11.28 -5.21 -7.95
N ILE A 82 10.80 -4.43 -8.90
CA ILE A 82 11.51 -3.28 -9.44
C ILE A 82 10.92 -1.98 -8.91
N ASN A 83 11.69 -0.90 -8.99
CA ASN A 83 11.17 0.42 -8.65
C ASN A 83 10.12 0.87 -9.69
N PRO A 84 8.97 1.42 -9.27
CA PRO A 84 7.96 1.90 -10.20
C PRO A 84 8.42 3.12 -11.02
N LEU A 85 9.41 3.86 -10.52
CA LEU A 85 9.98 5.05 -11.14
C LEU A 85 11.51 4.94 -11.21
N ASP A 86 12.10 5.30 -12.36
CA ASP A 86 13.56 5.26 -12.55
C ASP A 86 14.29 6.26 -11.65
N LYS A 87 13.68 7.42 -11.40
CA LYS A 87 14.21 8.47 -10.52
C LYS A 87 13.10 8.95 -9.60
N ALA A 88 12.93 8.25 -8.49
CA ALA A 88 11.89 8.54 -7.54
C ALA A 88 12.39 9.39 -6.37
N ILE A 89 11.65 10.44 -6.03
CA ILE A 89 11.81 11.17 -4.77
C ILE A 89 10.75 10.62 -3.83
N VAL A 90 11.16 9.93 -2.76
CA VAL A 90 10.25 9.42 -1.74
C VAL A 90 9.81 10.59 -0.86
N THR A 91 8.51 10.85 -0.82
CA THR A 91 7.88 11.92 -0.04
C THR A 91 7.06 11.41 1.14
N GLY A 92 6.68 10.15 1.15
CA GLY A 92 5.99 9.49 2.26
C GLY A 92 6.44 8.05 2.39
N VAL A 93 6.64 7.59 3.62
CA VAL A 93 7.08 6.22 3.92
C VAL A 93 6.01 5.45 4.68
N TYR A 94 6.04 4.13 4.56
CA TYR A 94 5.15 3.22 5.28
C TYR A 94 5.23 3.47 6.80
N GLY A 95 4.09 3.44 7.46
CA GLY A 95 3.96 3.60 8.90
C GLY A 95 3.94 5.05 9.40
N SER A 96 4.24 6.05 8.55
CA SER A 96 4.17 7.45 8.96
C SER A 96 2.78 7.81 9.49
N GLN A 97 2.70 8.36 10.70
CA GLN A 97 1.45 8.87 11.25
C GLN A 97 1.07 10.17 10.55
N ARG A 98 -0.06 10.18 9.85
CA ARG A 98 -0.54 11.39 9.17
C ARG A 98 -1.44 12.23 10.06
N VAL A 99 -1.20 13.54 10.05
CA VAL A 99 -2.06 14.56 10.68
C VAL A 99 -2.43 15.57 9.58
N LEU A 100 -3.70 15.59 9.18
CA LEU A 100 -4.21 16.43 8.09
C LEU A 100 -5.04 17.58 8.66
N ASN A 101 -4.61 18.82 8.43
CA ASN A 101 -5.24 20.02 9.01
C ASN A 101 -5.47 19.87 10.53
N GLY A 102 -4.47 19.39 11.26
CA GLY A 102 -4.54 19.15 12.70
C GLY A 102 -5.32 17.89 13.14
N LYS A 103 -5.96 17.16 12.21
CA LYS A 103 -6.73 15.94 12.53
C LYS A 103 -5.88 14.68 12.30
N PRO A 104 -5.64 13.85 13.33
CA PRO A 104 -4.98 12.56 13.16
C PRO A 104 -5.75 11.66 12.18
N LYS A 105 -5.03 10.96 11.32
CA LYS A 105 -5.54 10.00 10.35
C LYS A 105 -4.88 8.63 10.58
N TRP A 106 -5.32 7.63 9.82
CA TRP A 106 -4.66 6.34 9.81
C TRP A 106 -3.20 6.45 9.37
N PRO A 107 -2.31 5.59 9.87
CA PRO A 107 -0.94 5.52 9.39
C PRO A 107 -0.89 5.32 7.88
N HIS A 108 0.18 5.80 7.26
CA HIS A 108 0.39 5.61 5.83
C HIS A 108 0.78 4.16 5.53
N TYR A 109 -0.04 3.45 4.75
CA TYR A 109 0.17 2.03 4.43
C TYR A 109 0.83 1.81 3.06
N GLY A 110 1.66 2.76 2.64
CA GLY A 110 2.34 2.70 1.35
C GLY A 110 3.60 3.56 1.30
N ILE A 111 4.08 3.79 0.10
CA ILE A 111 5.20 4.70 -0.20
C ILE A 111 4.69 5.73 -1.20
N ASP A 112 4.88 7.02 -0.89
CA ASP A 112 4.57 8.10 -1.82
C ASP A 112 5.83 8.49 -2.59
N PHE A 113 5.69 8.62 -3.90
CA PHE A 113 6.73 9.09 -4.79
C PHE A 113 6.29 10.40 -5.45
N ALA A 114 7.16 11.42 -5.44
CA ALA A 114 6.95 12.64 -6.21
C ALA A 114 7.54 12.49 -7.60
N ALA A 115 6.72 12.80 -8.61
CA ALA A 115 7.14 12.85 -10.00
C ALA A 115 6.35 13.95 -10.74
N LYS A 116 6.86 14.40 -11.89
CA LYS A 116 6.11 15.33 -12.75
C LYS A 116 4.96 14.60 -13.43
N GLU A 117 3.87 15.31 -13.70
CA GLU A 117 2.78 14.80 -14.53
C GLU A 117 3.31 14.26 -15.87
N GLY A 118 2.76 13.13 -16.33
CA GLY A 118 3.23 12.43 -17.52
C GLY A 118 4.46 11.53 -17.31
N THR A 119 5.02 11.48 -16.12
CA THR A 119 6.13 10.54 -15.83
C THR A 119 5.64 9.10 -15.96
N LYS A 120 6.38 8.29 -16.72
CA LYS A 120 6.06 6.88 -16.91
C LYS A 120 6.24 6.11 -15.61
N ILE A 121 5.23 5.31 -15.25
CA ILE A 121 5.24 4.40 -14.12
C ILE A 121 5.35 2.97 -14.63
N ASN A 122 6.27 2.19 -14.09
CA ASN A 122 6.42 0.76 -14.39
C ASN A 122 5.66 -0.08 -13.36
N ALA A 123 5.06 -1.17 -13.80
CA ALA A 123 4.58 -2.19 -12.87
C ALA A 123 5.77 -2.78 -12.10
N MET A 124 5.66 -2.91 -10.79
CA MET A 124 6.75 -3.41 -9.94
C MET A 124 7.06 -4.89 -10.15
N LEU A 125 6.07 -5.62 -10.66
CA LEU A 125 6.13 -7.04 -11.03
C LEU A 125 5.22 -7.30 -12.22
N ASP A 126 5.45 -8.41 -12.91
CA ASP A 126 4.44 -9.00 -13.79
C ASP A 126 3.17 -9.31 -12.97
N GLY A 127 2.00 -9.14 -13.58
CA GLY A 127 0.74 -9.35 -12.87
C GLY A 127 -0.46 -9.25 -13.78
N LYS A 128 -1.60 -9.64 -13.27
CA LYS A 128 -2.89 -9.48 -13.92
C LYS A 128 -3.60 -8.28 -13.30
N ALA A 129 -4.02 -7.31 -14.12
CA ALA A 129 -4.83 -6.20 -13.63
C ALA A 129 -6.18 -6.73 -13.14
N THR A 130 -6.49 -6.49 -11.87
CA THR A 130 -7.77 -6.87 -11.23
C THR A 130 -8.70 -5.67 -11.06
N MET A 131 -8.15 -4.46 -11.09
CA MET A 131 -8.93 -3.23 -11.04
C MET A 131 -8.23 -2.14 -11.84
N VAL A 132 -9.01 -1.38 -12.60
CA VAL A 132 -8.58 -0.16 -13.32
C VAL A 132 -9.70 0.86 -13.20
N GLU A 133 -9.48 1.87 -12.36
CA GLU A 133 -10.42 2.96 -12.13
C GLU A 133 -9.73 4.30 -12.37
N THR A 134 -10.45 5.28 -12.91
CA THR A 134 -9.87 6.57 -13.32
C THR A 134 -10.19 7.71 -12.36
N ASP A 135 -11.24 7.58 -11.54
CA ASP A 135 -11.74 8.67 -10.69
C ASP A 135 -12.36 8.15 -9.40
N LEU A 136 -11.55 7.57 -8.50
CA LEU A 136 -12.00 7.27 -7.16
C LEU A 136 -11.86 8.50 -6.25
N PHE A 137 -12.78 8.69 -5.32
CA PHE A 137 -12.86 9.89 -4.48
C PHE A 137 -11.58 10.19 -3.69
N TYR A 138 -10.95 9.17 -3.11
CA TYR A 138 -9.70 9.35 -2.34
C TYR A 138 -8.43 9.07 -3.12
N THR A 139 -8.49 8.15 -4.06
CA THR A 139 -7.29 7.58 -4.68
C THR A 139 -7.14 7.98 -6.14
N GLY A 140 -8.14 8.71 -6.69
CA GLY A 140 -8.13 9.16 -8.08
C GLY A 140 -7.98 8.01 -9.05
N GLY A 141 -7.05 8.12 -9.99
CA GLY A 141 -6.66 7.02 -10.86
C GLY A 141 -6.05 5.89 -10.04
N THR A 142 -6.66 4.71 -10.11
CA THR A 142 -6.29 3.56 -9.26
C THR A 142 -6.17 2.30 -10.09
N LEU A 143 -5.05 1.60 -9.92
CA LEU A 143 -4.73 0.36 -10.61
C LEU A 143 -4.27 -0.68 -9.61
N ILE A 144 -4.84 -1.90 -9.68
CA ILE A 144 -4.41 -3.03 -8.86
C ILE A 144 -3.96 -4.16 -9.77
N PHE A 145 -2.78 -4.72 -9.47
CA PHE A 145 -2.29 -5.98 -10.06
C PHE A 145 -2.28 -7.09 -9.02
N ASP A 146 -2.80 -8.25 -9.41
CA ASP A 146 -2.61 -9.52 -8.72
C ASP A 146 -1.33 -10.19 -9.24
N HIS A 147 -0.48 -10.62 -8.30
CA HIS A 147 0.78 -11.31 -8.57
C HIS A 147 0.72 -12.78 -8.16
N GLY A 148 -0.42 -13.22 -7.63
CA GLY A 148 -0.69 -14.57 -7.14
C GLY A 148 -0.62 -14.72 -5.63
N HIS A 149 -1.30 -15.72 -5.14
CA HIS A 149 -1.32 -16.12 -3.72
C HIS A 149 -1.66 -14.97 -2.76
N GLY A 150 -2.60 -14.09 -3.13
CA GLY A 150 -3.03 -12.95 -2.32
C GLY A 150 -2.04 -11.78 -2.28
N ILE A 151 -0.98 -11.81 -3.08
CA ILE A 151 -0.03 -10.68 -3.20
C ILE A 151 -0.48 -9.75 -4.32
N SER A 152 -0.69 -8.49 -3.99
CA SER A 152 -1.11 -7.46 -4.94
C SER A 152 -0.31 -6.17 -4.78
N THR A 153 -0.17 -5.40 -5.87
CA THR A 153 0.32 -4.03 -5.84
C THR A 153 -0.78 -3.07 -6.22
N LEU A 154 -0.84 -1.94 -5.50
CA LEU A 154 -1.82 -0.88 -5.69
C LEU A 154 -1.11 0.41 -6.07
N TYR A 155 -1.52 1.03 -7.17
CA TYR A 155 -1.02 2.31 -7.68
C TYR A 155 -2.16 3.33 -7.63
N MET A 156 -1.88 4.52 -7.10
CA MET A 156 -2.86 5.59 -6.90
C MET A 156 -2.26 6.93 -7.32
N HIS A 157 -3.13 7.83 -7.82
CA HIS A 157 -2.74 9.19 -8.18
C HIS A 157 -3.82 10.20 -7.85
#